data_d063b4bd6608bab728dd8d1dafd895f8
#
_entry.id   d063b4bd6608bab728dd8d1dafd895f8
#
_cell.length_a   1.000
_cell.length_b   1.000
_cell.length_c   1.000
_cell.angle_alpha   90.00
_cell.angle_beta   90.00
_cell.angle_gamma   90.00
#
_symmetry.space_group_name_H-M   'P 1'
#
loop_
_entity.id
_entity.type
_entity.pdbx_description
1 polymer ?
#
loop_
_entity_poly.entity_id
_entity_poly.type
_entity_poly.pdbx_seq_one_letter_code
_entity_poly.pdbx_strand_id
1 'polypeptide(L)'
;MMERTRPKIELYKTRSFSEKLNATFEFCTENWKALLKWNTYLVLPLCFITGFFLHGYFNDLVAIMALKGTKSGALLNSALSFVLNAGGWILSVILLSLVSVGLLYALLRLYNEREEGLDNLTFEELKPVLLRNIGRIILLSLLLLLLLTVLYGAVIAILIGVYAIHEWLCVLMVLLTIMWSFVLFIALALTGPACLLDDEESVMSSMLKGLRLGIKTFGGVFSVGLMCTMISWVVSSVSMVPYYGTLFSSMLKMRENGGGVFVPSGMDVLWAALLIVFMLFVNYLAHIVPMLGMGYQYGHAVAKYDARETERVIEDYEEL
;
A
#
# COMPACT_ATOMS: atom_id res chain seq x y z
N MET A 1 28.01 -12.20 -22.26
CA MET A 1 27.38 -10.95 -21.80
C MET A 1 26.38 -10.56 -22.87
N MET A 2 25.06 -10.71 -22.63
CA MET A 2 24.07 -10.16 -23.54
C MET A 2 23.96 -8.66 -23.22
N GLU A 3 24.42 -7.84 -24.12
CA GLU A 3 24.21 -6.39 -24.05
C GLU A 3 22.72 -6.08 -23.99
N ARG A 4 22.33 -5.28 -23.02
CA ARG A 4 20.95 -4.82 -22.86
C ARG A 4 20.55 -4.03 -24.11
N THR A 5 19.59 -4.51 -24.87
CA THR A 5 19.17 -3.90 -26.14
C THR A 5 18.38 -2.59 -25.98
N ARG A 6 17.99 -2.23 -24.74
CA ARG A 6 17.23 -1.01 -24.44
C ARG A 6 17.93 -0.16 -23.37
N PRO A 7 17.92 1.18 -23.50
CA PRO A 7 18.46 2.07 -22.49
C PRO A 7 17.66 1.92 -21.19
N LYS A 8 18.35 2.06 -20.07
CA LYS A 8 17.79 1.97 -18.72
C LYS A 8 16.81 3.12 -18.46
N ILE A 9 15.69 2.83 -17.79
CA ILE A 9 14.73 3.86 -17.41
C ILE A 9 15.30 4.63 -16.21
N GLU A 10 15.77 5.84 -16.43
CA GLU A 10 16.34 6.70 -15.39
C GLU A 10 15.26 7.04 -14.34
N LEU A 11 15.58 6.98 -13.06
CA LEU A 11 14.65 7.37 -12.00
C LEU A 11 14.56 8.90 -11.87
N TYR A 12 15.70 9.57 -11.75
CA TYR A 12 15.82 11.01 -11.53
C TYR A 12 15.87 11.79 -12.85
N LYS A 13 14.69 12.02 -13.41
CA LYS A 13 14.51 12.76 -14.65
C LYS A 13 13.22 13.57 -14.62
N THR A 14 13.26 14.79 -15.17
CA THR A 14 12.04 15.58 -15.35
C THR A 14 11.17 14.95 -16.42
N ARG A 15 9.90 14.68 -16.10
CA ARG A 15 8.95 14.00 -17.00
C ARG A 15 7.60 14.71 -17.02
N SER A 16 6.96 14.71 -18.17
CA SER A 16 5.53 15.03 -18.29
C SER A 16 4.67 13.95 -17.62
N PHE A 17 3.37 14.19 -17.49
CA PHE A 17 2.42 13.20 -16.93
C PHE A 17 2.44 11.88 -17.70
N SER A 18 2.34 11.94 -19.02
CA SER A 18 2.35 10.75 -19.88
C SER A 18 3.66 9.97 -19.79
N GLU A 19 4.80 10.67 -19.75
CA GLU A 19 6.10 10.02 -19.63
C GLU A 19 6.30 9.30 -18.28
N LYS A 20 5.69 9.78 -17.20
CA LYS A 20 5.72 9.08 -15.89
C LYS A 20 4.92 7.79 -15.94
N LEU A 21 3.72 7.82 -16.54
CA LEU A 21 2.91 6.63 -16.74
C LEU A 21 3.64 5.62 -17.65
N ASN A 22 4.20 6.10 -18.77
CA ASN A 22 4.96 5.24 -19.68
C ASN A 22 6.15 4.59 -18.97
N ALA A 23 6.94 5.34 -18.20
CA ALA A 23 8.06 4.80 -17.42
C ALA A 23 7.61 3.73 -16.41
N THR A 24 6.43 3.94 -15.77
CA THR A 24 5.83 2.98 -14.84
C THR A 24 5.50 1.66 -15.55
N PHE A 25 4.82 1.72 -16.69
CA PHE A 25 4.43 0.52 -17.44
C PHE A 25 5.60 -0.14 -18.14
N GLU A 26 6.53 0.63 -18.66
CA GLU A 26 7.76 0.14 -19.26
C GLU A 26 8.61 -0.64 -18.25
N PHE A 27 8.77 -0.11 -17.04
CA PHE A 27 9.41 -0.85 -15.94
C PHE A 27 8.71 -2.17 -15.64
N CYS A 28 7.37 -2.16 -15.53
CA CYS A 28 6.59 -3.38 -15.29
C CYS A 28 6.77 -4.41 -16.42
N THR A 29 6.74 -3.97 -17.67
CA THR A 29 6.84 -4.88 -18.83
C THR A 29 8.26 -5.41 -19.04
N GLU A 30 9.29 -4.62 -18.79
CA GLU A 30 10.68 -5.06 -18.88
C GLU A 30 11.05 -6.04 -17.77
N ASN A 31 10.60 -5.77 -16.55
CA ASN A 31 11.01 -6.48 -15.34
C ASN A 31 9.94 -7.46 -14.80
N TRP A 32 8.90 -7.81 -15.59
CA TRP A 32 7.78 -8.62 -15.11
C TRP A 32 8.20 -9.97 -14.51
N LYS A 33 9.24 -10.61 -15.08
CA LYS A 33 9.75 -11.90 -14.59
C LYS A 33 10.38 -11.76 -13.21
N ALA A 34 11.19 -10.72 -12.99
CA ALA A 34 11.80 -10.45 -11.70
C ALA A 34 10.74 -10.04 -10.66
N LEU A 35 9.80 -9.15 -11.04
CA LEU A 35 8.67 -8.76 -10.19
C LEU A 35 7.83 -9.96 -9.77
N LEU A 36 7.43 -10.81 -10.72
CA LEU A 36 6.64 -12.00 -10.41
C LEU A 36 7.42 -12.99 -9.56
N LYS A 37 8.69 -13.28 -9.91
CA LYS A 37 9.57 -14.17 -9.14
C LYS A 37 9.64 -13.76 -7.67
N TRP A 38 10.04 -12.54 -7.38
CA TRP A 38 10.28 -12.09 -6.02
C TRP A 38 8.98 -11.92 -5.22
N ASN A 39 7.89 -11.48 -5.85
CA ASN A 39 6.58 -11.46 -5.20
C ASN A 39 6.07 -12.88 -4.90
N THR A 40 6.27 -13.85 -5.79
CA THR A 40 5.89 -15.24 -5.52
C THR A 40 6.69 -15.84 -4.36
N TYR A 41 7.98 -15.56 -4.25
CA TYR A 41 8.79 -16.08 -3.15
C TYR A 41 8.52 -15.43 -1.80
N LEU A 42 8.25 -14.11 -1.76
CA LEU A 42 8.20 -13.35 -0.52
C LEU A 42 6.78 -12.92 -0.12
N VAL A 43 5.94 -12.56 -1.09
CA VAL A 43 4.58 -12.03 -0.84
C VAL A 43 3.54 -13.16 -0.81
N LEU A 44 3.61 -14.12 -1.73
CA LEU A 44 2.62 -15.21 -1.80
C LEU A 44 2.54 -16.05 -0.51
N PRO A 45 3.62 -16.46 0.17
CA PRO A 45 3.52 -17.15 1.45
C PRO A 45 2.79 -16.36 2.52
N LEU A 46 3.00 -15.03 2.55
CA LEU A 46 2.29 -14.14 3.46
C LEU A 46 0.80 -13.99 3.10
N CYS A 47 0.46 -14.08 1.80
CA CYS A 47 -0.94 -14.13 1.37
C CYS A 47 -1.66 -15.38 1.88
N PHE A 48 -0.97 -16.54 1.97
CA PHE A 48 -1.54 -17.75 2.60
C PHE A 48 -1.83 -17.53 4.09
N ILE A 49 -0.90 -16.95 4.83
CA ILE A 49 -1.09 -16.64 6.26
C ILE A 49 -2.23 -15.64 6.45
N THR A 50 -2.25 -14.57 5.65
CA THR A 50 -3.31 -13.54 5.71
C THR A 50 -4.66 -14.12 5.33
N GLY A 51 -4.72 -14.96 4.28
CA GLY A 51 -5.94 -15.63 3.84
C GLY A 51 -6.50 -16.60 4.88
N PHE A 52 -5.64 -17.31 5.60
CA PHE A 52 -6.03 -18.20 6.69
C PHE A 52 -6.75 -17.42 7.81
N PHE A 53 -6.15 -16.36 8.32
CA PHE A 53 -6.75 -15.53 9.37
C PHE A 53 -8.00 -14.80 8.88
N LEU A 54 -8.01 -14.30 7.65
CA LEU A 54 -9.17 -13.65 7.07
C LEU A 54 -10.36 -14.61 6.94
N HIS A 55 -10.11 -15.83 6.49
CA HIS A 55 -11.14 -16.88 6.43
C HIS A 55 -11.70 -17.20 7.81
N GLY A 56 -10.83 -17.39 8.82
CA GLY A 56 -11.23 -17.59 10.21
C GLY A 56 -12.08 -16.45 10.76
N TYR A 57 -11.67 -15.21 10.51
CA TYR A 57 -12.39 -14.01 10.90
C TYR A 57 -13.83 -13.98 10.36
N PHE A 58 -14.03 -14.26 9.07
CA PHE A 58 -15.38 -14.32 8.50
C PHE A 58 -16.22 -15.47 9.05
N ASN A 59 -15.64 -16.64 9.26
CA ASN A 59 -16.36 -17.78 9.85
C ASN A 59 -16.82 -17.47 11.27
N ASP A 60 -15.96 -16.88 12.10
CA ASP A 60 -16.30 -16.50 13.47
C ASP A 60 -17.37 -15.41 13.53
N LEU A 61 -17.31 -14.44 12.59
CA LEU A 61 -18.32 -13.40 12.47
C LEU A 61 -19.72 -14.01 12.19
N VAL A 62 -19.79 -14.95 11.25
CA VAL A 62 -21.03 -15.67 10.92
C VAL A 62 -21.50 -16.50 12.13
N ALA A 63 -20.60 -17.20 12.83
CA ALA A 63 -20.91 -17.97 14.02
C ALA A 63 -21.49 -17.10 15.14
N ILE A 64 -20.89 -15.94 15.41
CA ILE A 64 -21.40 -14.98 16.42
C ILE A 64 -22.79 -14.46 16.04
N MET A 65 -23.04 -14.16 14.75
CA MET A 65 -24.34 -13.72 14.28
C MET A 65 -25.41 -14.81 14.42
N ALA A 66 -25.06 -16.08 14.21
CA ALA A 66 -25.97 -17.22 14.34
C ALA A 66 -26.29 -17.56 15.80
N LEU A 67 -25.38 -17.27 16.74
CA LEU A 67 -25.54 -17.57 18.18
C LEU A 67 -26.37 -16.52 18.95
N LYS A 68 -26.97 -15.52 18.29
CA LYS A 68 -27.88 -14.55 18.95
C LYS A 68 -29.02 -15.27 19.68
N GLY A 69 -28.93 -15.30 21.03
CA GLY A 69 -29.92 -15.92 21.88
C GLY A 69 -29.55 -17.27 22.53
N THR A 70 -28.37 -17.80 22.28
CA THR A 70 -27.83 -19.05 22.88
C THR A 70 -26.98 -18.80 24.12
N LYS A 71 -26.83 -19.86 24.95
CA LYS A 71 -26.14 -19.85 26.25
C LYS A 71 -24.68 -19.33 26.16
N SER A 72 -24.24 -18.60 27.17
CA SER A 72 -23.03 -17.80 27.29
C SER A 72 -21.67 -18.49 26.92
N GLY A 73 -21.53 -19.80 27.09
CA GLY A 73 -20.23 -20.48 26.85
C GLY A 73 -19.81 -20.59 25.37
N ALA A 74 -20.75 -20.92 24.49
CA ALA A 74 -20.47 -21.02 23.05
C ALA A 74 -20.17 -19.64 22.45
N LEU A 75 -20.89 -18.62 22.91
CA LEU A 75 -20.65 -17.24 22.49
C LEU A 75 -19.26 -16.73 22.91
N LEU A 76 -18.82 -17.08 24.13
CA LEU A 76 -17.47 -16.68 24.61
C LEU A 76 -16.37 -17.33 23.78
N ASN A 77 -16.48 -18.62 23.44
CA ASN A 77 -15.47 -19.31 22.61
C ASN A 77 -15.42 -18.70 21.19
N SER A 78 -16.57 -18.43 20.57
CA SER A 78 -16.62 -17.78 19.25
C SER A 78 -16.08 -16.36 19.28
N ALA A 79 -16.32 -15.60 20.35
CA ALA A 79 -15.78 -14.26 20.53
C ALA A 79 -14.25 -14.28 20.71
N LEU A 80 -13.71 -15.24 21.46
CA LEU A 80 -12.25 -15.40 21.61
C LEU A 80 -11.57 -15.76 20.28
N SER A 81 -12.14 -16.74 19.56
CA SER A 81 -11.66 -17.12 18.21
C SER A 81 -11.69 -15.93 17.26
N PHE A 82 -12.77 -15.15 17.26
CA PHE A 82 -12.90 -13.92 16.47
C PHE A 82 -11.79 -12.91 16.78
N VAL A 83 -11.51 -12.65 18.06
CA VAL A 83 -10.42 -11.73 18.45
C VAL A 83 -9.06 -12.24 17.98
N LEU A 84 -8.78 -13.53 18.11
CA LEU A 84 -7.53 -14.14 17.66
C LEU A 84 -7.37 -14.08 16.12
N ASN A 85 -8.44 -14.41 15.38
CA ASN A 85 -8.42 -14.34 13.93
C ASN A 85 -8.36 -12.90 13.40
N ALA A 86 -9.07 -11.97 14.02
CA ALA A 86 -9.00 -10.54 13.69
C ALA A 86 -7.60 -9.98 13.96
N GLY A 87 -7.02 -10.27 15.12
CA GLY A 87 -5.66 -9.86 15.48
C GLY A 87 -4.60 -10.45 14.53
N GLY A 88 -4.71 -11.75 14.24
CA GLY A 88 -3.84 -12.44 13.29
C GLY A 88 -3.95 -11.88 11.88
N TRP A 89 -5.15 -11.56 11.41
CA TRP A 89 -5.39 -10.91 10.14
C TRP A 89 -4.75 -9.52 10.07
N ILE A 90 -5.00 -8.66 11.07
CA ILE A 90 -4.41 -7.31 11.12
C ILE A 90 -2.88 -7.39 11.09
N LEU A 91 -2.30 -8.25 11.94
CA LEU A 91 -0.84 -8.40 12.03
C LEU A 91 -0.25 -8.92 10.71
N SER A 92 -0.89 -9.91 10.08
CA SER A 92 -0.43 -10.46 8.81
C SER A 92 -0.56 -9.46 7.65
N VAL A 93 -1.61 -8.63 7.61
CA VAL A 93 -1.76 -7.53 6.62
C VAL A 93 -0.65 -6.49 6.80
N ILE A 94 -0.32 -6.12 8.04
CA ILE A 94 0.78 -5.19 8.31
C ILE A 94 2.10 -5.78 7.78
N LEU A 95 2.41 -7.03 8.14
CA LEU A 95 3.63 -7.69 7.69
C LEU A 95 3.69 -7.81 6.16
N LEU A 96 2.60 -8.22 5.54
CA LEU A 96 2.46 -8.35 4.10
C LEU A 96 2.69 -7.00 3.39
N SER A 97 2.12 -5.91 3.94
CA SER A 97 2.31 -4.55 3.40
C SER A 97 3.75 -4.08 3.55
N LEU A 98 4.40 -4.30 4.70
CA LEU A 98 5.81 -3.95 4.92
C LEU A 98 6.72 -4.66 3.92
N VAL A 99 6.52 -5.96 3.72
CA VAL A 99 7.32 -6.75 2.78
C VAL A 99 7.07 -6.32 1.34
N SER A 100 5.80 -6.11 0.93
CA SER A 100 5.46 -5.71 -0.44
C SER A 100 6.03 -4.34 -0.81
N VAL A 101 5.87 -3.34 0.06
CA VAL A 101 6.40 -1.99 -0.17
C VAL A 101 7.93 -2.00 -0.15
N GLY A 102 8.52 -2.67 0.87
CA GLY A 102 9.97 -2.79 1.01
C GLY A 102 10.61 -3.49 -0.18
N LEU A 103 10.00 -4.56 -0.68
CA LEU A 103 10.45 -5.33 -1.83
C LEU A 103 10.43 -4.48 -3.11
N LEU A 104 9.32 -3.80 -3.39
CA LEU A 104 9.19 -3.03 -4.62
C LEU A 104 10.22 -1.90 -4.71
N TYR A 105 10.38 -1.12 -3.64
CA TYR A 105 11.38 -0.05 -3.63
C TYR A 105 12.82 -0.58 -3.58
N ALA A 106 13.06 -1.77 -2.99
CA ALA A 106 14.36 -2.45 -3.10
C ALA A 106 14.66 -2.85 -4.55
N LEU A 107 13.67 -3.40 -5.27
CA LEU A 107 13.83 -3.74 -6.69
C LEU A 107 14.02 -2.50 -7.56
N LEU A 108 13.25 -1.44 -7.34
CA LEU A 108 13.39 -0.18 -8.09
C LEU A 108 14.77 0.44 -7.87
N ARG A 109 15.26 0.41 -6.65
CA ARG A 109 16.58 0.90 -6.30
C ARG A 109 17.70 0.07 -6.95
N LEU A 110 17.69 -1.26 -6.76
CA LEU A 110 18.69 -2.16 -7.37
C LEU A 110 18.66 -2.08 -8.89
N TYR A 111 17.50 -1.87 -9.51
CA TYR A 111 17.38 -1.61 -10.93
C TYR A 111 18.18 -0.38 -11.35
N ASN A 112 18.16 0.70 -10.55
CA ASN A 112 18.88 1.93 -10.86
C ASN A 112 20.38 1.84 -10.55
N GLU A 113 20.79 1.13 -9.51
CA GLU A 113 22.20 1.00 -9.10
C GLU A 113 22.99 -0.01 -9.97
N ARG A 114 22.37 -1.15 -10.35
CA ARG A 114 23.04 -2.22 -11.10
C ARG A 114 23.02 -1.93 -12.61
N GLU A 115 24.13 -2.08 -13.30
CA GLU A 115 24.20 -1.94 -14.78
C GLU A 115 23.29 -2.93 -15.51
N GLU A 116 23.22 -4.17 -15.02
CA GLU A 116 22.37 -5.24 -15.58
C GLU A 116 20.87 -5.11 -15.17
N GLY A 117 20.49 -4.10 -14.39
CA GLY A 117 19.14 -3.94 -13.87
C GLY A 117 18.76 -5.06 -12.91
N LEU A 118 17.61 -5.73 -13.16
CA LEU A 118 17.12 -6.85 -12.32
C LEU A 118 17.50 -8.23 -12.88
N ASP A 119 18.26 -8.30 -13.98
CA ASP A 119 18.69 -9.56 -14.54
C ASP A 119 19.68 -10.25 -13.56
N ASN A 120 19.55 -11.56 -13.40
CA ASN A 120 20.37 -12.38 -12.50
C ASN A 120 20.44 -11.91 -11.05
N LEU A 121 19.46 -11.11 -10.59
CA LEU A 121 19.38 -10.67 -9.19
C LEU A 121 19.30 -11.86 -8.25
N THR A 122 20.22 -11.92 -7.27
CA THR A 122 20.27 -12.95 -6.23
C THR A 122 19.55 -12.52 -4.96
N PHE A 123 19.19 -13.48 -4.12
CA PHE A 123 18.59 -13.18 -2.82
C PHE A 123 19.57 -12.52 -1.85
N GLU A 124 20.86 -12.84 -1.98
CA GLU A 124 21.92 -12.25 -1.14
C GLU A 124 22.07 -10.75 -1.38
N GLU A 125 21.91 -10.30 -2.62
CA GLU A 125 21.93 -8.88 -2.98
C GLU A 125 20.62 -8.16 -2.57
N LEU A 126 19.48 -8.81 -2.71
CA LEU A 126 18.17 -8.25 -2.39
C LEU A 126 17.94 -8.11 -0.88
N LYS A 127 18.33 -9.12 -0.09
CA LYS A 127 18.05 -9.24 1.34
C LYS A 127 18.49 -8.03 2.16
N PRO A 128 19.72 -7.48 2.04
CA PRO A 128 20.15 -6.35 2.87
C PRO A 128 19.34 -5.10 2.55
N VAL A 129 19.04 -4.83 1.28
CA VAL A 129 18.24 -3.67 0.86
C VAL A 129 16.79 -3.81 1.34
N LEU A 130 16.21 -5.00 1.22
CA LEU A 130 14.87 -5.30 1.69
C LEU A 130 14.71 -5.11 3.20
N LEU A 131 15.61 -5.70 4.01
CA LEU A 131 15.56 -5.60 5.47
C LEU A 131 15.73 -4.16 5.94
N ARG A 132 16.61 -3.39 5.31
CA ARG A 132 16.79 -1.98 5.56
C ARG A 132 15.52 -1.18 5.24
N ASN A 133 14.90 -1.43 4.08
CA ASN A 133 13.66 -0.79 3.71
C ASN A 133 12.54 -1.10 4.71
N ILE A 134 12.39 -2.35 5.16
CA ILE A 134 11.42 -2.72 6.19
C ILE A 134 11.64 -1.92 7.47
N GLY A 135 12.88 -1.81 7.94
CA GLY A 135 13.21 -1.01 9.12
C GLY A 135 12.85 0.47 8.96
N ARG A 136 13.16 1.07 7.79
CA ARG A 136 12.82 2.47 7.48
C ARG A 136 11.30 2.69 7.36
N ILE A 137 10.55 1.74 6.78
CA ILE A 137 9.08 1.82 6.70
C ILE A 137 8.46 1.77 8.10
N ILE A 138 8.94 0.87 8.97
CA ILE A 138 8.44 0.78 10.36
C ILE A 138 8.66 2.12 11.07
N LEU A 139 9.86 2.67 11.00
CA LEU A 139 10.15 3.95 11.64
C LEU A 139 9.34 5.10 11.05
N LEU A 140 9.22 5.17 9.70
CA LEU A 140 8.38 6.15 9.02
C LEU A 140 6.91 6.02 9.46
N SER A 141 6.39 4.79 9.53
CA SER A 141 5.01 4.54 9.95
C SER A 141 4.75 4.98 11.38
N LEU A 142 5.71 4.74 12.30
CA LEU A 142 5.62 5.20 13.69
C LEU A 142 5.68 6.72 13.80
N LEU A 143 6.56 7.38 13.04
CA LEU A 143 6.65 8.85 13.00
C LEU A 143 5.36 9.47 12.44
N LEU A 144 4.83 8.92 11.35
CA LEU A 144 3.57 9.38 10.77
C LEU A 144 2.40 9.14 11.72
N LEU A 145 2.34 7.98 12.38
CA LEU A 145 1.30 7.67 13.37
C LEU A 145 1.34 8.68 14.52
N LEU A 146 2.52 8.95 15.07
CA LEU A 146 2.68 9.93 16.15
C LEU A 146 2.27 11.34 15.70
N LEU A 147 2.76 11.79 14.54
CA LEU A 147 2.44 13.09 13.97
C LEU A 147 0.93 13.25 13.74
N LEU A 148 0.30 12.27 13.08
CA LEU A 148 -1.12 12.30 12.78
C LEU A 148 -1.97 12.20 14.05
N THR A 149 -1.57 11.40 15.04
CA THR A 149 -2.28 11.30 16.33
C THR A 149 -2.29 12.65 17.07
N VAL A 150 -1.15 13.32 17.15
CA VAL A 150 -1.07 14.66 17.78
C VAL A 150 -1.90 15.67 17.00
N LEU A 151 -1.76 15.67 15.66
CA LEU A 151 -2.45 16.60 14.79
C LEU A 151 -3.98 16.46 14.86
N TYR A 152 -4.48 15.23 14.67
CA TYR A 152 -5.93 14.97 14.73
C TYR A 152 -6.48 15.04 16.15
N GLY A 153 -5.66 14.74 17.17
CA GLY A 153 -6.02 14.97 18.57
C GLY A 153 -6.28 16.44 18.85
N ALA A 154 -5.43 17.34 18.35
CA ALA A 154 -5.63 18.79 18.45
C ALA A 154 -6.88 19.25 17.68
N VAL A 155 -7.09 18.74 16.46
CA VAL A 155 -8.30 19.03 15.66
C VAL A 155 -9.57 18.60 16.39
N ILE A 156 -9.60 17.40 16.97
CA ILE A 156 -10.75 16.91 17.74
C ILE A 156 -11.02 17.80 18.96
N ALA A 157 -9.98 18.19 19.69
CA ALA A 157 -10.14 19.10 20.83
C ALA A 157 -10.75 20.46 20.42
N ILE A 158 -10.32 21.01 19.28
CA ILE A 158 -10.89 22.25 18.71
C ILE A 158 -12.36 22.02 18.32
N LEU A 159 -12.68 20.91 17.65
CA LEU A 159 -14.05 20.60 17.22
C LEU A 159 -15.00 20.46 18.41
N ILE A 160 -14.57 19.85 19.51
CA ILE A 160 -15.35 19.76 20.76
C ILE A 160 -15.64 21.17 21.32
N GLY A 161 -14.63 22.04 21.36
CA GLY A 161 -14.78 23.41 21.83
C GLY A 161 -15.73 24.24 20.94
N VAL A 162 -15.61 24.09 19.60
CA VAL A 162 -16.48 24.77 18.65
C VAL A 162 -17.93 24.28 18.72
N TYR A 163 -18.13 22.97 18.90
CA TYR A 163 -19.47 22.39 19.07
C TYR A 163 -20.19 22.95 20.30
N ALA A 164 -19.47 23.17 21.39
CA ALA A 164 -20.02 23.78 22.61
C ALA A 164 -20.48 25.24 22.40
N ILE A 165 -19.96 25.93 21.38
CA ILE A 165 -20.34 27.31 21.04
C ILE A 165 -21.49 27.35 20.04
N HIS A 166 -21.37 26.57 18.93
CA HIS A 166 -22.35 26.59 17.86
C HIS A 166 -22.27 25.34 16.96
N GLU A 167 -23.34 24.59 16.82
CA GLU A 167 -23.41 23.33 16.04
C GLU A 167 -23.06 23.52 14.56
N TRP A 168 -23.60 24.54 13.89
CA TRP A 168 -23.35 24.80 12.46
C TRP A 168 -21.90 25.18 12.17
N LEU A 169 -21.24 25.88 13.09
CA LEU A 169 -19.83 26.19 12.98
C LEU A 169 -18.98 24.92 13.07
N CYS A 170 -19.36 23.96 13.91
CA CYS A 170 -18.73 22.65 13.98
C CYS A 170 -18.86 21.90 12.66
N VAL A 171 -20.03 21.88 12.02
CA VAL A 171 -20.23 21.25 10.71
C VAL A 171 -19.28 21.84 9.66
N LEU A 172 -19.20 23.17 9.60
CA LEU A 172 -18.26 23.85 8.68
C LEU A 172 -16.80 23.45 8.94
N MET A 173 -16.38 23.41 10.20
CA MET A 173 -15.03 23.01 10.59
C MET A 173 -14.73 21.54 10.25
N VAL A 174 -15.69 20.64 10.38
CA VAL A 174 -15.57 19.23 9.95
C VAL A 174 -15.34 19.16 8.44
N LEU A 175 -16.12 19.88 7.63
CA LEU A 175 -15.95 19.93 6.17
C LEU A 175 -14.56 20.44 5.79
N LEU A 176 -14.08 21.51 6.43
CA LEU A 176 -12.73 22.03 6.20
C LEU A 176 -11.65 21.03 6.60
N THR A 177 -11.84 20.32 7.70
CA THR A 177 -10.93 19.24 8.15
C THR A 177 -10.86 18.11 7.14
N ILE A 178 -11.97 17.68 6.56
CA ILE A 178 -12.01 16.66 5.51
C ILE A 178 -11.22 17.11 4.28
N MET A 179 -11.46 18.34 3.79
CA MET A 179 -10.74 18.90 2.65
C MET A 179 -9.23 18.98 2.92
N TRP A 180 -8.85 19.48 4.09
CA TRP A 180 -7.45 19.58 4.48
C TRP A 180 -6.79 18.20 4.62
N SER A 181 -7.49 17.21 5.20
CA SER A 181 -7.02 15.83 5.32
C SER A 181 -6.74 15.20 3.95
N PHE A 182 -7.59 15.49 2.96
CA PHE A 182 -7.41 15.03 1.58
C PHE A 182 -6.13 15.62 0.96
N VAL A 183 -5.91 16.93 1.13
CA VAL A 183 -4.68 17.59 0.64
C VAL A 183 -3.44 17.02 1.34
N LEU A 184 -3.50 16.83 2.66
CA LEU A 184 -2.40 16.26 3.44
C LEU A 184 -2.07 14.83 3.00
N PHE A 185 -3.09 14.00 2.78
CA PHE A 185 -2.92 12.61 2.32
C PHE A 185 -2.17 12.54 0.98
N ILE A 186 -2.54 13.39 0.01
CA ILE A 186 -1.85 13.47 -1.28
C ILE A 186 -0.40 13.95 -1.10
N ALA A 187 -0.18 14.98 -0.28
CA ALA A 187 1.16 15.49 -0.03
C ALA A 187 2.08 14.47 0.63
N LEU A 188 1.55 13.63 1.52
CA LEU A 188 2.29 12.55 2.20
C LEU A 188 2.61 11.37 1.28
N ALA A 189 2.01 11.24 0.11
CA ALA A 189 2.24 10.09 -0.79
C ALA A 189 3.69 9.94 -1.25
N LEU A 190 4.47 11.04 -1.29
CA LEU A 190 5.89 11.00 -1.64
C LEU A 190 6.82 10.71 -0.46
N THR A 191 6.33 10.63 0.78
CA THR A 191 7.19 10.35 1.95
C THR A 191 7.75 8.92 1.93
N GLY A 192 6.97 7.95 1.44
CA GLY A 192 7.41 6.56 1.25
C GLY A 192 8.57 6.47 0.26
N PRO A 193 8.39 6.88 -1.01
CA PRO A 193 9.49 6.92 -1.98
C PRO A 193 10.71 7.70 -1.50
N ALA A 194 10.53 8.88 -0.89
CA ALA A 194 11.62 9.68 -0.35
C ALA A 194 12.43 8.93 0.71
N CYS A 195 11.74 8.22 1.60
CA CYS A 195 12.38 7.46 2.66
C CYS A 195 13.12 6.21 2.16
N LEU A 196 12.65 5.56 1.08
CA LEU A 196 13.14 4.25 0.64
C LEU A 196 14.13 4.30 -0.52
N LEU A 197 14.09 5.37 -1.31
CA LEU A 197 15.00 5.56 -2.45
C LEU A 197 16.20 6.45 -2.11
N ASP A 198 16.09 7.28 -1.06
CA ASP A 198 17.16 8.17 -0.61
C ASP A 198 17.73 7.67 0.72
N ASP A 199 18.98 7.17 0.67
CA ASP A 199 19.60 6.45 1.79
C ASP A 199 20.44 7.32 2.73
N GLU A 200 20.93 8.42 2.20
CA GLU A 200 21.91 9.25 2.89
C GLU A 200 21.27 10.05 4.03
N GLU A 201 19.97 10.25 3.95
CA GLU A 201 19.23 11.05 4.92
C GLU A 201 18.58 10.21 6.04
N SER A 202 18.38 10.84 7.20
CA SER A 202 17.57 10.24 8.27
C SER A 202 16.11 10.09 7.82
N VAL A 203 15.38 9.14 8.43
CA VAL A 203 13.95 8.91 8.10
C VAL A 203 13.12 10.18 8.32
N MET A 204 13.45 10.98 9.35
CA MET A 204 12.75 12.24 9.62
C MET A 204 13.01 13.28 8.52
N SER A 205 14.26 13.43 8.08
CA SER A 205 14.63 14.34 6.98
C SER A 205 13.96 13.91 5.68
N SER A 206 14.03 12.62 5.34
CA SER A 206 13.36 12.06 4.15
C SER A 206 11.84 12.25 4.17
N MET A 207 11.19 12.11 5.35
CA MET A 207 9.76 12.37 5.53
C MET A 207 9.43 13.84 5.23
N LEU A 208 10.19 14.80 5.80
CA LEU A 208 9.98 16.23 5.56
C LEU A 208 10.26 16.60 4.10
N LYS A 209 11.31 16.03 3.49
CA LYS A 209 11.63 16.19 2.07
C LYS A 209 10.48 15.68 1.19
N GLY A 210 9.99 14.47 1.46
CA GLY A 210 8.85 13.90 0.75
C GLY A 210 7.59 14.75 0.85
N LEU A 211 7.26 15.26 2.05
CA LEU A 211 6.13 16.16 2.27
C LEU A 211 6.30 17.48 1.50
N ARG A 212 7.48 18.12 1.58
CA ARG A 212 7.81 19.35 0.84
C ARG A 212 7.66 19.17 -0.66
N LEU A 213 8.21 18.09 -1.23
CA LEU A 213 8.11 17.76 -2.64
C LEU A 213 6.68 17.39 -3.04
N GLY A 214 5.94 16.71 -2.17
CA GLY A 214 4.54 16.39 -2.37
C GLY A 214 3.66 17.63 -2.50
N ILE A 215 3.86 18.63 -1.65
CA ILE A 215 3.18 19.92 -1.74
C ILE A 215 3.59 20.66 -3.01
N LYS A 216 4.90 20.79 -3.30
CA LYS A 216 5.42 21.48 -4.49
C LYS A 216 4.94 20.85 -5.81
N THR A 217 4.68 19.55 -5.83
CA THR A 217 4.22 18.80 -7.02
C THR A 217 2.84 18.19 -6.87
N PHE A 218 1.98 18.80 -6.06
CA PHE A 218 0.66 18.30 -5.69
C PHE A 218 -0.16 17.78 -6.87
N GLY A 219 -0.31 18.58 -7.93
CA GLY A 219 -1.07 18.21 -9.13
C GLY A 219 -0.50 16.95 -9.82
N GLY A 220 0.84 16.80 -9.85
CA GLY A 220 1.51 15.61 -10.39
C GLY A 220 1.28 14.38 -9.52
N VAL A 221 1.41 14.53 -8.20
CA VAL A 221 1.15 13.44 -7.23
C VAL A 221 -0.30 12.98 -7.33
N PHE A 222 -1.25 13.93 -7.34
CA PHE A 222 -2.67 13.63 -7.46
C PHE A 222 -2.99 12.90 -8.78
N SER A 223 -2.56 13.45 -9.92
CA SER A 223 -2.93 12.90 -11.23
C SER A 223 -2.30 11.54 -11.51
N VAL A 224 -1.00 11.37 -11.23
CA VAL A 224 -0.31 10.08 -11.38
C VAL A 224 -0.86 9.06 -10.40
N GLY A 225 -1.05 9.46 -9.13
CA GLY A 225 -1.62 8.60 -8.09
C GLY A 225 -3.01 8.12 -8.44
N LEU A 226 -3.89 9.04 -8.83
CA LEU A 226 -5.26 8.73 -9.21
C LEU A 226 -5.30 7.74 -10.39
N MET A 227 -4.56 8.01 -11.47
CA MET A 227 -4.58 7.17 -12.66
C MET A 227 -4.03 5.77 -12.39
N CYS A 228 -2.86 5.68 -11.74
CA CYS A 228 -2.27 4.39 -11.38
C CYS A 228 -3.16 3.60 -10.40
N THR A 229 -3.79 4.26 -9.43
CA THR A 229 -4.70 3.63 -8.48
C THR A 229 -5.98 3.13 -9.16
N MET A 230 -6.55 3.89 -10.10
CA MET A 230 -7.72 3.44 -10.88
C MET A 230 -7.40 2.17 -11.67
N ILE A 231 -6.24 2.10 -12.33
CA ILE A 231 -5.81 0.92 -13.07
C ILE A 231 -5.64 -0.28 -12.12
N SER A 232 -4.96 -0.08 -11.00
CA SER A 232 -4.79 -1.10 -9.96
C SER A 232 -6.14 -1.58 -9.43
N TRP A 233 -7.09 -0.68 -9.21
CA TRP A 233 -8.42 -1.00 -8.70
C TRP A 233 -9.24 -1.85 -9.69
N VAL A 234 -9.15 -1.56 -10.99
CA VAL A 234 -9.80 -2.38 -12.03
C VAL A 234 -9.25 -3.81 -12.01
N VAL A 235 -7.92 -3.98 -11.98
CA VAL A 235 -7.28 -5.31 -11.90
C VAL A 235 -7.71 -6.04 -10.63
N SER A 236 -7.69 -5.36 -9.48
CA SER A 236 -8.13 -5.91 -8.20
C SER A 236 -9.59 -6.34 -8.22
N SER A 237 -10.48 -5.53 -8.80
CA SER A 237 -11.92 -5.83 -8.90
C SER A 237 -12.19 -7.07 -9.74
N VAL A 238 -11.48 -7.23 -10.87
CA VAL A 238 -11.59 -8.44 -11.71
C VAL A 238 -11.14 -9.69 -10.94
N SER A 239 -10.10 -9.58 -10.11
CA SER A 239 -9.61 -10.72 -9.32
C SER A 239 -10.60 -11.20 -8.23
N MET A 240 -11.53 -10.32 -7.81
CA MET A 240 -12.56 -10.65 -6.82
C MET A 240 -13.73 -11.45 -7.41
N VAL A 241 -13.94 -11.41 -8.73
CA VAL A 241 -15.10 -12.03 -9.38
C VAL A 241 -15.24 -13.53 -9.06
N PRO A 242 -14.18 -14.38 -9.10
CA PRO A 242 -14.31 -15.80 -8.77
C PRO A 242 -14.76 -16.03 -7.31
N TYR A 243 -14.27 -15.23 -6.38
CA TYR A 243 -14.65 -15.33 -4.97
C TYR A 243 -16.12 -14.95 -4.74
N TYR A 244 -16.57 -13.83 -5.33
CA TYR A 244 -18.00 -13.46 -5.27
C TYR A 244 -18.90 -14.47 -5.96
N GLY A 245 -18.44 -15.12 -7.03
CA GLY A 245 -19.15 -16.21 -7.69
C GLY A 245 -19.41 -17.40 -6.74
N THR A 246 -18.41 -17.77 -5.91
CA THR A 246 -18.58 -18.84 -4.90
C THR A 246 -19.53 -18.43 -3.78
N LEU A 247 -19.45 -17.18 -3.30
CA LEU A 247 -20.38 -16.66 -2.31
C LEU A 247 -21.83 -16.68 -2.82
N PHE A 248 -22.03 -16.22 -4.05
CA PHE A 248 -23.35 -16.22 -4.68
C PHE A 248 -23.91 -17.63 -4.86
N SER A 249 -23.09 -18.58 -5.32
CA SER A 249 -23.50 -19.98 -5.44
C SER A 249 -23.89 -20.60 -4.08
N SER A 250 -23.15 -20.26 -3.02
CA SER A 250 -23.47 -20.70 -1.66
C SER A 250 -24.80 -20.13 -1.17
N MET A 251 -25.08 -18.86 -1.47
CA MET A 251 -26.38 -18.24 -1.14
C MET A 251 -27.55 -18.90 -1.90
N LEU A 252 -27.37 -19.28 -3.16
CA LEU A 252 -28.39 -20.01 -3.93
C LEU A 252 -28.67 -21.39 -3.30
N LYS A 253 -27.63 -22.15 -2.96
CA LYS A 253 -27.77 -23.44 -2.26
C LYS A 253 -28.49 -23.31 -0.91
N MET A 254 -28.23 -22.25 -0.15
CA MET A 254 -29.00 -21.98 1.09
C MET A 254 -30.48 -21.76 0.82
N ARG A 255 -30.82 -21.03 -0.24
CA ARG A 255 -32.21 -20.77 -0.63
C ARG A 255 -32.92 -22.04 -1.09
N GLU A 256 -32.27 -22.89 -1.88
CA GLU A 256 -32.80 -24.18 -2.35
C GLU A 256 -33.07 -25.14 -1.18
N ASN A 257 -32.24 -25.10 -0.13
CA ASN A 257 -32.41 -25.90 1.09
C ASN A 257 -33.43 -25.31 2.10
N GLY A 258 -34.36 -24.47 1.65
CA GLY A 258 -35.43 -23.91 2.49
C GLY A 258 -34.95 -22.88 3.51
N GLY A 259 -33.82 -22.23 3.31
CA GLY A 259 -33.28 -21.23 4.23
C GLY A 259 -32.51 -21.81 5.43
N GLY A 260 -32.24 -23.11 5.40
CA GLY A 260 -31.37 -23.76 6.41
C GLY A 260 -29.92 -23.29 6.31
N VAL A 261 -29.17 -23.43 7.42
CA VAL A 261 -27.75 -23.10 7.45
C VAL A 261 -27.01 -24.00 6.44
N PHE A 262 -26.40 -23.39 5.43
CA PHE A 262 -25.52 -24.12 4.52
C PHE A 262 -24.23 -24.48 5.25
N VAL A 263 -23.97 -25.76 5.40
CA VAL A 263 -22.70 -26.27 5.91
C VAL A 263 -21.81 -26.57 4.69
N PRO A 264 -20.78 -25.74 4.41
CA PRO A 264 -19.92 -25.98 3.27
C PRO A 264 -19.16 -27.29 3.43
N SER A 265 -18.98 -28.03 2.34
CA SER A 265 -18.10 -29.22 2.34
C SER A 265 -16.66 -28.80 2.54
N GLY A 266 -15.79 -29.73 2.98
CA GLY A 266 -14.35 -29.45 3.10
C GLY A 266 -13.74 -28.94 1.79
N MET A 267 -14.26 -29.38 0.63
CA MET A 267 -13.82 -28.92 -0.69
C MET A 267 -14.27 -27.46 -0.97
N ASP A 268 -15.49 -27.09 -0.57
CA ASP A 268 -15.97 -25.69 -0.72
C ASP A 268 -15.12 -24.73 0.13
N VAL A 269 -14.74 -25.14 1.35
CA VAL A 269 -13.86 -24.40 2.25
C VAL A 269 -12.46 -24.22 1.64
N LEU A 270 -11.89 -25.31 1.09
CA LEU A 270 -10.58 -25.23 0.43
C LEU A 270 -10.58 -24.31 -0.78
N TRP A 271 -11.60 -24.41 -1.64
CA TRP A 271 -11.76 -23.52 -2.78
C TRP A 271 -11.89 -22.05 -2.37
N ALA A 272 -12.70 -21.75 -1.38
CA ALA A 272 -12.85 -20.39 -0.87
C ALA A 272 -11.51 -19.84 -0.33
N ALA A 273 -10.76 -20.64 0.42
CA ALA A 273 -9.46 -20.25 0.93
C ALA A 273 -8.43 -19.99 -0.19
N LEU A 274 -8.38 -20.86 -1.22
CA LEU A 274 -7.48 -20.67 -2.36
C LEU A 274 -7.85 -19.40 -3.17
N LEU A 275 -9.14 -19.13 -3.35
CA LEU A 275 -9.61 -17.92 -4.04
C LEU A 275 -9.28 -16.64 -3.24
N ILE A 276 -9.36 -16.67 -1.91
CA ILE A 276 -8.92 -15.57 -1.05
C ILE A 276 -7.42 -15.30 -1.25
N VAL A 277 -6.59 -16.34 -1.22
CA VAL A 277 -5.14 -16.21 -1.44
C VAL A 277 -4.84 -15.66 -2.83
N PHE A 278 -5.50 -16.18 -3.86
CA PHE A 278 -5.38 -15.67 -5.24
C PHE A 278 -5.76 -14.19 -5.33
N MET A 279 -6.91 -13.81 -4.78
CA MET A 279 -7.39 -12.43 -4.74
C MET A 279 -6.39 -11.51 -4.02
N LEU A 280 -5.87 -11.92 -2.86
CA LEU A 280 -4.86 -11.15 -2.12
C LEU A 280 -3.59 -11.00 -2.94
N PHE A 281 -3.07 -12.07 -3.52
CA PHE A 281 -1.83 -12.03 -4.30
C PHE A 281 -1.95 -11.13 -5.54
N VAL A 282 -3.04 -11.26 -6.31
CA VAL A 282 -3.30 -10.37 -7.48
C VAL A 282 -3.46 -8.92 -7.04
N ASN A 283 -4.12 -8.67 -5.90
CA ASN A 283 -4.26 -7.33 -5.35
C ASN A 283 -2.90 -6.69 -5.05
N TYR A 284 -1.98 -7.42 -4.37
CA TYR A 284 -0.63 -6.92 -4.11
C TYR A 284 0.20 -6.73 -5.37
N LEU A 285 0.06 -7.59 -6.38
CA LEU A 285 0.68 -7.38 -7.70
C LEU A 285 0.12 -6.13 -8.39
N ALA A 286 -1.18 -5.89 -8.32
CA ALA A 286 -1.80 -4.69 -8.89
C ALA A 286 -1.30 -3.41 -8.21
N HIS A 287 -1.04 -3.44 -6.90
CA HIS A 287 -0.48 -2.31 -6.15
C HIS A 287 0.95 -1.91 -6.54
N ILE A 288 1.68 -2.75 -7.28
CA ILE A 288 2.98 -2.39 -7.86
C ILE A 288 2.86 -1.12 -8.73
N VAL A 289 1.79 -1.00 -9.52
CA VAL A 289 1.60 0.12 -10.45
C VAL A 289 1.55 1.49 -9.75
N PRO A 290 0.67 1.74 -8.76
CA PRO A 290 0.64 3.02 -8.07
C PRO A 290 1.92 3.30 -7.27
N MET A 291 2.56 2.29 -6.70
CA MET A 291 3.82 2.47 -5.97
C MET A 291 4.96 2.90 -6.89
N LEU A 292 5.10 2.27 -8.07
CA LEU A 292 6.08 2.68 -9.09
C LEU A 292 5.77 4.08 -9.64
N GLY A 293 4.49 4.37 -9.89
CA GLY A 293 4.05 5.70 -10.32
C GLY A 293 4.48 6.78 -9.32
N MET A 294 4.35 6.51 -8.02
CA MET A 294 4.84 7.41 -6.97
C MET A 294 6.37 7.47 -6.92
N GLY A 295 7.09 6.38 -7.18
CA GLY A 295 8.55 6.35 -7.31
C GLY A 295 9.03 7.27 -8.44
N TYR A 296 8.46 7.17 -9.64
CA TYR A 296 8.81 8.04 -10.78
C TYR A 296 8.33 9.49 -10.59
N GLN A 297 7.21 9.71 -9.89
CA GLN A 297 6.78 11.06 -9.50
C GLN A 297 7.77 11.68 -8.51
N TYR A 298 8.30 10.91 -7.55
CA TYR A 298 9.34 11.35 -6.65
C TYR A 298 10.63 11.71 -7.40
N GLY A 299 11.10 10.82 -8.29
CA GLY A 299 12.30 11.08 -9.12
C GLY A 299 12.16 12.35 -9.97
N HIS A 300 10.96 12.60 -10.55
CA HIS A 300 10.67 13.85 -11.24
C HIS A 300 10.73 15.07 -10.30
N ALA A 301 10.16 14.95 -9.09
CA ALA A 301 10.14 16.05 -8.13
C ALA A 301 11.54 16.44 -7.66
N VAL A 302 12.39 15.44 -7.37
CA VAL A 302 13.81 15.66 -7.03
C VAL A 302 14.55 16.31 -8.19
N ALA A 303 14.46 15.76 -9.40
CA ALA A 303 15.15 16.31 -10.57
C ALA A 303 14.71 17.75 -10.90
N LYS A 304 13.48 18.12 -10.57
CA LYS A 304 12.94 19.45 -10.88
C LYS A 304 13.24 20.49 -9.80
N TYR A 305 13.25 20.12 -8.53
CA TYR A 305 13.27 21.07 -7.43
C TYR A 305 14.53 21.00 -6.57
N ASP A 306 15.09 19.82 -6.33
CA ASP A 306 16.32 19.69 -5.52
C ASP A 306 17.56 20.04 -6.37
N ALA A 307 17.63 19.65 -7.65
CA ALA A 307 18.72 20.06 -8.53
C ALA A 307 18.79 21.58 -8.71
N ARG A 308 17.64 22.24 -8.88
CA ARG A 308 17.58 23.71 -8.98
C ARG A 308 17.94 24.44 -7.69
N GLU A 309 17.64 23.87 -6.51
CA GLU A 309 18.07 24.44 -5.23
C GLU A 309 19.60 24.35 -5.09
N THR A 310 20.20 23.24 -5.56
CA THR A 310 21.66 23.07 -5.56
C THR A 310 22.35 24.03 -6.56
N GLU A 311 21.79 24.19 -7.76
CA GLU A 311 22.29 25.16 -8.74
C GLU A 311 22.27 26.59 -8.20
N ARG A 312 21.18 27.03 -7.58
CA ARG A 312 21.10 28.36 -6.94
C ARG A 312 22.12 28.57 -5.84
N VAL A 313 22.34 27.57 -4.99
CA VAL A 313 23.35 27.66 -3.92
C VAL A 313 24.75 27.78 -4.53
N ILE A 314 25.04 27.11 -5.64
CA ILE A 314 26.32 27.23 -6.34
C ILE A 314 26.47 28.63 -6.96
N GLU A 315 25.44 29.15 -7.65
CA GLU A 315 25.44 30.50 -8.21
C GLU A 315 25.64 31.57 -7.12
N ASP A 316 24.95 31.47 -5.97
CA ASP A 316 25.11 32.39 -4.84
C ASP A 316 26.54 32.34 -4.23
N TYR A 317 27.23 31.17 -4.29
CA TYR A 317 28.64 31.04 -3.87
C TYR A 317 29.63 31.60 -4.89
N GLU A 318 29.32 31.56 -6.18
CA GLU A 318 30.17 32.12 -7.25
C GLU A 318 30.08 33.66 -7.34
N GLU A 319 29.02 34.26 -6.79
CA GLU A 319 28.84 35.72 -6.70
C GLU A 319 29.48 36.35 -5.43
N LEU A 320 30.01 35.56 -4.49
CA LEU A 320 30.71 35.97 -3.27
C LEU A 320 32.22 35.99 -3.46
#